data_511224f2f3d2b6a68a5d123bafc3e997
#
_entry.id   511224f2f3d2b6a68a5d123bafc3e997
#
_cell.length_a   1.000
_cell.length_b   1.000
_cell.length_c   1.000
_cell.angle_alpha   90.00
_cell.angle_beta   90.00
_cell.angle_gamma   90.00
#
_symmetry.space_group_name_H-M   'P 1'
#
loop_
_entity.id
_entity.type
_entity.pdbx_description
1 polymer ?
#
loop_
_entity_poly.entity_id
_entity_poly.type
_entity_poly.pdbx_seq_one_letter_code
_entity_poly.pdbx_strand_id
1 'polypeptide(L)'
;DLAESLFLVYTAIDARGIRHQQLTQDGGFTGIKPATAKLLDGMTRFDSFPSWFSQDDLDYLVTQFEISGKRGPYNRYRAQNLDWHELAHLDGARIQQPAFFITGELDPVSSFVPLSTSFIDHGRENYDNLLMAQELPNVGHWTAEEAPEAVNEALLAFLQQVHHS
;
A
#
# COMPACT_ATOMS: atom_id res chain seq x y z
N ASP A 1 -11.12 -10.67 17.09
CA ASP A 1 -9.95 -10.30 17.85
C ASP A 1 -9.16 -9.23 17.09
N LEU A 2 -8.68 -8.17 17.80
CA LEU A 2 -7.98 -7.04 17.16
C LEU A 2 -6.59 -7.46 16.66
N ALA A 3 -5.85 -8.19 17.48
CA ALA A 3 -4.50 -8.67 17.11
C ALA A 3 -4.54 -9.53 15.86
N GLU A 4 -5.46 -10.50 15.81
CA GLU A 4 -5.68 -11.33 14.64
C GLU A 4 -6.02 -10.50 13.40
N SER A 5 -6.92 -9.52 13.55
CA SER A 5 -7.31 -8.67 12.42
C SER A 5 -6.14 -7.87 11.87
N LEU A 6 -5.32 -7.29 12.74
CA LEU A 6 -4.13 -6.53 12.34
C LEU A 6 -3.10 -7.44 11.68
N PHE A 7 -2.77 -8.57 12.31
CA PHE A 7 -1.83 -9.54 11.73
C PHE A 7 -2.26 -9.96 10.32
N LEU A 8 -3.52 -10.34 10.13
CA LEU A 8 -4.03 -10.78 8.84
C LEU A 8 -4.02 -9.68 7.78
N VAL A 9 -4.42 -8.46 8.15
CA VAL A 9 -4.40 -7.32 7.20
C VAL A 9 -2.96 -7.03 6.74
N TYR A 10 -2.02 -6.98 7.67
CA TYR A 10 -0.62 -6.68 7.34
C TYR A 10 0.02 -7.79 6.50
N THR A 11 -0.24 -9.06 6.81
CA THR A 11 0.41 -10.19 6.12
C THR A 11 -0.31 -10.67 4.86
N ALA A 12 -1.57 -10.25 4.62
CA ALA A 12 -2.31 -10.63 3.42
C ALA A 12 -1.86 -9.88 2.16
N ILE A 13 -1.31 -8.69 2.33
CA ILE A 13 -0.93 -7.79 1.22
C ILE A 13 0.59 -7.51 1.18
N ASP A 14 1.37 -8.16 2.03
CA ASP A 14 2.83 -8.19 1.88
C ASP A 14 3.23 -9.10 0.68
N ALA A 15 4.50 -9.08 0.31
CA ALA A 15 4.99 -9.89 -0.80
C ALA A 15 4.70 -11.39 -0.64
N ARG A 16 4.78 -11.91 0.59
CA ARG A 16 4.49 -13.31 0.91
C ARG A 16 3.02 -13.64 0.71
N GLY A 17 2.13 -12.76 1.22
CA GLY A 17 0.69 -12.92 1.10
C GLY A 17 0.23 -12.92 -0.35
N ILE A 18 0.70 -11.97 -1.14
CA ILE A 18 0.35 -11.87 -2.56
C ILE A 18 0.88 -13.07 -3.36
N ARG A 19 2.12 -13.50 -3.14
CA ARG A 19 2.66 -14.68 -3.81
C ARG A 19 1.89 -15.95 -3.46
N HIS A 20 1.52 -16.13 -2.20
CA HIS A 20 0.70 -17.27 -1.79
C HIS A 20 -0.63 -17.28 -2.54
N GLN A 21 -1.30 -16.14 -2.63
CA GLN A 21 -2.56 -16.02 -3.37
C GLN A 21 -2.39 -16.32 -4.86
N GLN A 22 -1.31 -15.85 -5.50
CA GLN A 22 -1.02 -16.16 -6.90
C GLN A 22 -0.80 -17.66 -7.15
N LEU A 23 -0.12 -18.35 -6.22
CA LEU A 23 0.18 -19.77 -6.33
C LEU A 23 -1.04 -20.66 -6.08
N THR A 24 -1.91 -20.29 -5.15
CA THR A 24 -3.09 -21.11 -4.78
C THR A 24 -4.28 -20.87 -5.68
N GLN A 25 -4.24 -19.88 -6.58
CA GLN A 25 -5.36 -19.46 -7.41
C GLN A 25 -6.65 -19.13 -6.61
N ASP A 26 -6.50 -18.88 -5.32
CA ASP A 26 -7.62 -18.51 -4.41
C ASP A 26 -8.12 -17.08 -4.65
N GLY A 27 -8.23 -16.72 -5.92
CA GLY A 27 -8.93 -15.51 -6.34
C GLY A 27 -8.24 -14.19 -6.02
N GLY A 28 -6.97 -14.20 -5.63
CA GLY A 28 -6.12 -13.02 -5.35
C GLY A 28 -6.81 -11.91 -4.53
N PHE A 29 -6.06 -11.11 -3.82
CA PHE A 29 -6.60 -9.90 -3.21
C PHE A 29 -6.97 -8.89 -4.31
N THR A 30 -8.20 -8.94 -4.78
CA THR A 30 -8.72 -7.97 -5.78
C THR A 30 -9.15 -6.65 -5.14
N GLY A 31 -9.08 -6.54 -3.82
CA GLY A 31 -9.65 -5.39 -3.08
C GLY A 31 -11.19 -5.34 -3.11
N ILE A 32 -11.82 -6.13 -3.94
CA ILE A 32 -13.27 -6.13 -4.14
C ILE A 32 -13.86 -7.41 -3.52
N LYS A 33 -14.69 -7.23 -2.52
CA LYS A 33 -15.41 -8.32 -1.86
C LYS A 33 -16.92 -8.14 -2.03
N PRO A 34 -17.72 -9.23 -2.04
CA PRO A 34 -19.18 -9.12 -1.94
C PRO A 34 -19.59 -8.29 -0.73
N ALA A 35 -20.68 -7.53 -0.84
CA ALA A 35 -21.18 -6.69 0.26
C ALA A 35 -21.50 -7.46 1.56
N THR A 36 -21.69 -8.77 1.45
CA THR A 36 -21.95 -9.68 2.59
C THR A 36 -20.68 -10.23 3.23
N ALA A 37 -19.51 -10.08 2.59
CA ALA A 37 -18.25 -10.60 3.10
C ALA A 37 -17.76 -9.76 4.31
N LYS A 38 -17.13 -10.42 5.25
CA LYS A 38 -16.42 -9.79 6.36
C LYS A 38 -15.01 -9.35 5.90
N LEU A 39 -14.41 -8.44 6.65
CA LEU A 39 -13.06 -7.92 6.35
C LEU A 39 -12.03 -9.04 6.15
N LEU A 40 -12.04 -10.03 7.01
CA LEU A 40 -11.02 -11.10 7.04
C LEU A 40 -11.33 -12.29 6.14
N ASP A 41 -12.51 -12.34 5.50
CA ASP A 41 -12.87 -13.44 4.62
C ASP A 41 -11.92 -13.52 3.42
N GLY A 42 -11.37 -14.70 3.15
CA GLY A 42 -10.43 -14.93 2.06
C GLY A 42 -8.99 -14.45 2.31
N MET A 43 -8.68 -13.92 3.49
CA MET A 43 -7.29 -13.60 3.84
C MET A 43 -6.51 -14.86 4.22
N THR A 44 -5.31 -14.98 3.68
CA THR A 44 -4.40 -16.09 4.01
C THR A 44 -3.91 -15.96 5.44
N ARG A 45 -3.96 -17.08 6.19
CA ARG A 45 -3.38 -17.18 7.53
C ARG A 45 -2.00 -17.80 7.46
N PHE A 46 -1.03 -17.13 8.06
CA PHE A 46 0.33 -17.65 8.21
C PHE A 46 0.60 -17.99 9.68
N ASP A 47 1.38 -19.04 9.92
CA ASP A 47 1.76 -19.48 11.27
C ASP A 47 2.99 -18.76 11.81
N SER A 48 3.56 -17.84 11.03
CA SER A 48 4.77 -17.10 11.39
C SER A 48 4.72 -15.67 10.90
N PHE A 49 5.43 -14.81 11.61
CA PHE A 49 5.67 -13.43 11.19
C PHE A 49 6.62 -13.38 9.98
N PRO A 50 6.46 -12.41 9.07
CA PRO A 50 7.48 -12.08 8.09
C PRO A 50 8.68 -11.41 8.79
N SER A 51 9.82 -11.32 8.10
CA SER A 51 11.05 -10.76 8.68
C SER A 51 10.94 -9.28 9.05
N TRP A 52 10.05 -8.55 8.40
CA TRP A 52 9.84 -7.10 8.57
C TRP A 52 8.80 -6.75 9.64
N PHE A 53 8.05 -7.72 10.18
CA PHE A 53 6.96 -7.51 11.15
C PHE A 53 7.08 -8.53 12.27
N SER A 54 7.18 -8.07 13.51
CA SER A 54 7.40 -8.90 14.70
C SER A 54 6.17 -8.95 15.61
N GLN A 55 6.23 -9.79 16.64
CA GLN A 55 5.22 -9.80 17.71
C GLN A 55 5.20 -8.46 18.46
N ASP A 56 6.36 -7.85 18.71
CA ASP A 56 6.44 -6.57 19.41
C ASP A 56 5.78 -5.44 18.59
N ASP A 57 5.94 -5.46 17.25
CA ASP A 57 5.26 -4.52 16.35
C ASP A 57 3.74 -4.70 16.41
N LEU A 58 3.27 -5.95 16.40
CA LEU A 58 1.85 -6.26 16.54
C LEU A 58 1.29 -5.77 17.87
N ASP A 59 1.97 -6.03 18.97
CA ASP A 59 1.56 -5.62 20.32
C ASP A 59 1.51 -4.08 20.44
N TYR A 60 2.47 -3.39 19.82
CA TYR A 60 2.45 -1.94 19.71
C TYR A 60 1.22 -1.45 18.94
N LEU A 61 0.95 -2.01 17.76
CA LEU A 61 -0.22 -1.65 16.95
C LEU A 61 -1.53 -1.90 17.70
N VAL A 62 -1.67 -3.06 18.35
CA VAL A 62 -2.85 -3.37 19.17
C VAL A 62 -3.07 -2.30 20.23
N THR A 63 -2.01 -1.95 20.98
CA THR A 63 -2.07 -0.92 22.02
C THR A 63 -2.52 0.44 21.44
N GLN A 64 -1.96 0.85 20.29
CA GLN A 64 -2.33 2.12 19.66
C GLN A 64 -3.78 2.13 19.18
N PHE A 65 -4.28 1.02 18.62
CA PHE A 65 -5.67 0.90 18.19
C PHE A 65 -6.66 0.78 19.36
N GLU A 66 -6.25 0.23 20.49
CA GLU A 66 -7.06 0.23 21.70
C GLU A 66 -7.24 1.64 22.28
N ILE A 67 -6.19 2.46 22.24
CA ILE A 67 -6.22 3.85 22.69
C ILE A 67 -7.02 4.74 21.74
N SER A 68 -6.71 4.70 20.44
CA SER A 68 -7.26 5.61 19.43
C SER A 68 -8.61 5.16 18.88
N GLY A 69 -8.92 3.88 18.99
CA GLY A 69 -10.08 3.24 18.35
C GLY A 69 -9.91 3.11 16.83
N LYS A 70 -10.88 2.43 16.22
CA LYS A 70 -10.86 2.09 14.79
C LYS A 70 -11.58 3.11 13.91
N ARG A 71 -12.28 4.08 14.50
CA ARG A 71 -13.14 5.02 13.77
C ARG A 71 -12.34 5.89 12.79
N GLY A 72 -11.19 6.42 13.23
CA GLY A 72 -10.32 7.26 12.40
C GLY A 72 -9.89 6.54 11.12
N PRO A 73 -9.19 5.40 11.20
CA PRO A 73 -8.77 4.62 10.04
C PRO A 73 -9.91 4.24 9.10
N TYR A 74 -11.07 3.82 9.62
CA TYR A 74 -12.21 3.50 8.76
C TYR A 74 -12.87 4.71 8.11
N ASN A 75 -12.82 5.88 8.74
CA ASN A 75 -13.36 7.10 8.15
C ASN A 75 -12.59 7.52 6.90
N ARG A 76 -11.29 7.22 6.79
CA ARG A 76 -10.53 7.43 5.56
C ARG A 76 -11.20 6.80 4.34
N TYR A 77 -11.72 5.57 4.49
CA TYR A 77 -12.43 4.87 3.41
C TYR A 77 -13.89 5.32 3.26
N ARG A 78 -14.56 5.71 4.35
CA ARG A 78 -15.95 6.17 4.31
C ARG A 78 -16.10 7.57 3.70
N ALA A 79 -15.05 8.38 3.79
CA ALA A 79 -15.05 9.75 3.29
C ALA A 79 -14.81 9.84 1.77
N GLN A 80 -14.47 8.76 1.08
CA GLN A 80 -14.08 8.80 -0.35
C GLN A 80 -15.10 9.48 -1.25
N ASN A 81 -16.40 9.26 -1.04
CA ASN A 81 -17.42 9.93 -1.83
C ASN A 81 -17.50 11.45 -1.52
N LEU A 82 -17.25 11.82 -0.26
CA LEU A 82 -17.18 13.23 0.15
C LEU A 82 -15.94 13.89 -0.46
N ASP A 83 -14.78 13.23 -0.33
CA ASP A 83 -13.51 13.68 -0.92
C ASP A 83 -13.66 13.89 -2.43
N TRP A 84 -14.32 12.98 -3.14
CA TRP A 84 -14.59 13.11 -4.58
C TRP A 84 -15.35 14.38 -4.92
N HIS A 85 -16.38 14.73 -4.14
CA HIS A 85 -17.16 15.93 -4.37
C HIS A 85 -16.42 17.20 -3.96
N GLU A 86 -15.76 17.20 -2.81
CA GLU A 86 -15.07 18.38 -2.28
C GLU A 86 -13.79 18.70 -3.07
N LEU A 87 -13.12 17.68 -3.61
CA LEU A 87 -11.88 17.83 -4.37
C LEU A 87 -12.09 17.91 -5.88
N ALA A 88 -13.34 18.04 -6.35
CA ALA A 88 -13.66 18.14 -7.79
C ALA A 88 -12.92 19.29 -8.49
N HIS A 89 -12.55 20.34 -7.77
CA HIS A 89 -11.75 21.46 -8.31
C HIS A 89 -10.30 21.07 -8.63
N LEU A 90 -9.83 19.89 -8.19
CA LEU A 90 -8.50 19.34 -8.52
C LEU A 90 -8.55 18.38 -9.72
N ASP A 91 -9.70 18.21 -10.35
CA ASP A 91 -9.79 17.34 -11.54
C ASP A 91 -8.84 17.84 -12.64
N GLY A 92 -7.99 16.95 -13.13
CA GLY A 92 -6.91 17.26 -14.08
C GLY A 92 -5.73 18.06 -13.54
N ALA A 93 -5.71 18.39 -12.23
CA ALA A 93 -4.54 19.04 -11.63
C ALA A 93 -3.34 18.08 -11.61
N ARG A 94 -2.14 18.66 -11.80
CA ARG A 94 -0.88 17.91 -11.81
C ARG A 94 0.06 18.42 -10.72
N ILE A 95 0.84 17.52 -10.16
CA ILE A 95 1.87 17.83 -9.16
C ILE A 95 3.06 18.46 -9.87
N GLN A 96 3.33 19.74 -9.59
CA GLN A 96 4.39 20.52 -10.22
C GLN A 96 5.73 20.43 -9.49
N GLN A 97 5.69 20.10 -8.20
CA GLN A 97 6.88 19.94 -7.38
C GLN A 97 7.73 18.76 -7.88
N PRO A 98 9.08 18.79 -7.64
CA PRO A 98 9.89 17.61 -7.81
C PRO A 98 9.30 16.43 -7.03
N ALA A 99 9.09 15.32 -7.71
CA ALA A 99 8.42 14.16 -7.13
C ALA A 99 9.21 12.87 -7.34
N PHE A 100 9.06 11.97 -6.39
CA PHE A 100 9.56 10.61 -6.45
C PHE A 100 8.41 9.65 -6.17
N PHE A 101 8.26 8.64 -7.03
CA PHE A 101 7.28 7.59 -6.88
C PHE A 101 7.99 6.25 -6.68
N ILE A 102 7.65 5.52 -5.63
CA ILE A 102 8.17 4.18 -5.36
C ILE A 102 7.04 3.24 -4.98
N THR A 103 7.09 2.02 -5.48
CA THR A 103 6.09 0.98 -5.22
C THR A 103 6.74 -0.39 -5.17
N GLY A 104 6.05 -1.38 -4.61
CA GLY A 104 6.44 -2.79 -4.69
C GLY A 104 5.85 -3.46 -5.94
N GLU A 105 6.61 -4.34 -6.58
CA GLU A 105 6.16 -5.18 -7.71
C GLU A 105 4.89 -5.97 -7.38
N LEU A 106 4.76 -6.40 -6.14
CA LEU A 106 3.65 -7.22 -5.63
C LEU A 106 2.60 -6.39 -4.87
N ASP A 107 2.61 -5.05 -5.01
CA ASP A 107 1.56 -4.24 -4.40
C ASP A 107 0.22 -4.49 -5.10
N PRO A 108 -0.81 -5.01 -4.38
CA PRO A 108 -2.11 -5.30 -4.98
C PRO A 108 -2.84 -4.05 -5.50
N VAL A 109 -2.45 -2.85 -5.09
CA VAL A 109 -3.01 -1.59 -5.59
C VAL A 109 -2.74 -1.42 -7.08
N SER A 110 -1.66 -2.00 -7.59
CA SER A 110 -1.37 -2.04 -9.03
C SER A 110 -2.50 -2.67 -9.86
N SER A 111 -3.29 -3.58 -9.27
CA SER A 111 -4.43 -4.22 -9.93
C SER A 111 -5.62 -3.28 -10.21
N PHE A 112 -5.63 -2.09 -9.61
CA PHE A 112 -6.68 -1.09 -9.84
C PHE A 112 -6.46 -0.25 -11.11
N VAL A 113 -5.27 -0.33 -11.71
CA VAL A 113 -5.00 0.34 -12.99
C VAL A 113 -5.29 -0.60 -14.18
N PRO A 114 -5.60 -0.04 -15.35
CA PRO A 114 -5.81 -0.86 -16.55
C PRO A 114 -4.59 -1.71 -16.89
N LEU A 115 -4.80 -2.97 -17.27
CA LEU A 115 -3.74 -3.94 -17.64
C LEU A 115 -2.85 -3.49 -18.81
N SER A 116 -3.28 -2.48 -19.56
CA SER A 116 -2.53 -1.93 -20.71
C SER A 116 -1.42 -0.96 -20.32
N THR A 117 -1.34 -0.60 -19.03
CA THR A 117 -0.42 0.43 -18.55
C THR A 117 0.24 -0.05 -17.26
N SER A 118 1.54 0.18 -17.10
CA SER A 118 2.19 -0.09 -15.81
C SER A 118 1.67 0.86 -14.73
N PHE A 119 1.73 0.45 -13.47
CA PHE A 119 1.30 1.29 -12.35
C PHE A 119 2.11 2.60 -12.27
N ILE A 120 3.40 2.53 -12.58
CA ILE A 120 4.27 3.71 -12.66
C ILE A 120 3.85 4.64 -13.81
N ASP A 121 3.59 4.11 -14.99
CA ASP A 121 3.24 4.93 -16.15
C ASP A 121 1.87 5.58 -15.97
N HIS A 122 0.92 4.86 -15.38
CA HIS A 122 -0.38 5.44 -15.01
C HIS A 122 -0.22 6.57 -13.99
N GLY A 123 0.60 6.36 -12.97
CA GLY A 123 0.89 7.40 -11.98
C GLY A 123 1.60 8.62 -12.56
N ARG A 124 2.46 8.42 -13.54
CA ARG A 124 3.28 9.47 -14.19
C ARG A 124 2.43 10.61 -14.78
N GLU A 125 1.24 10.33 -15.26
CA GLU A 125 0.34 11.32 -15.82
C GLU A 125 -0.08 12.42 -14.80
N ASN A 126 0.04 12.15 -13.51
CA ASN A 126 -0.31 13.08 -12.45
C ASN A 126 0.81 14.06 -12.06
N TYR A 127 1.99 13.95 -12.67
CA TYR A 127 3.16 14.75 -12.32
C TYR A 127 3.70 15.52 -13.51
N ASP A 128 4.04 16.80 -13.30
CA ASP A 128 4.80 17.59 -14.28
C ASP A 128 6.31 17.39 -14.10
N ASN A 129 6.75 17.06 -12.89
CA ASN A 129 8.15 16.96 -12.53
C ASN A 129 8.44 15.66 -11.72
N LEU A 130 8.15 14.50 -12.32
CA LEU A 130 8.52 13.20 -11.73
C LEU A 130 9.99 12.90 -12.03
N LEU A 131 10.86 13.19 -11.08
CA LEU A 131 12.32 13.00 -11.22
C LEU A 131 12.72 11.54 -11.17
N MET A 132 12.06 10.76 -10.31
CA MET A 132 12.35 9.34 -10.12
C MET A 132 11.05 8.55 -10.00
N ALA A 133 11.05 7.36 -10.60
CA ALA A 133 10.00 6.35 -10.40
C ALA A 133 10.65 4.97 -10.34
N GLN A 134 10.34 4.20 -9.30
CA GLN A 134 10.97 2.91 -9.07
C GLN A 134 9.96 1.87 -8.59
N GLU A 135 10.04 0.68 -9.19
CA GLU A 135 9.33 -0.51 -8.73
C GLU A 135 10.34 -1.47 -8.09
N LEU A 136 10.12 -1.83 -6.84
CA LEU A 136 11.00 -2.72 -6.10
C LEU A 136 10.60 -4.18 -6.34
N PRO A 137 11.50 -5.02 -6.87
CA PRO A 137 11.20 -6.41 -7.14
C PRO A 137 10.97 -7.19 -5.85
N ASN A 138 9.95 -8.07 -5.86
CA ASN A 138 9.60 -8.94 -4.73
C ASN A 138 9.15 -8.22 -3.45
N VAL A 139 8.70 -6.99 -3.54
CA VAL A 139 8.18 -6.16 -2.45
C VAL A 139 6.66 -6.01 -2.60
N GLY A 140 5.94 -6.10 -1.50
CA GLY A 140 4.49 -5.95 -1.45
C GLY A 140 4.03 -4.53 -1.14
N HIS A 141 2.89 -4.43 -0.46
CA HIS A 141 2.25 -3.16 -0.15
C HIS A 141 3.00 -2.31 0.89
N TRP A 142 3.65 -2.96 1.83
CA TRP A 142 4.36 -2.28 2.92
C TRP A 142 5.80 -1.97 2.51
N THR A 143 5.94 -1.21 1.42
CA THR A 143 7.19 -1.01 0.71
C THR A 143 8.34 -0.54 1.60
N ALA A 144 8.06 0.39 2.54
CA ALA A 144 9.08 0.93 3.44
C ALA A 144 9.51 -0.06 4.53
N GLU A 145 8.60 -0.91 4.96
CA GLU A 145 8.82 -1.92 5.99
C GLU A 145 9.43 -3.20 5.40
N GLU A 146 9.00 -3.58 4.20
CA GLU A 146 9.49 -4.78 3.52
C GLU A 146 10.89 -4.61 2.93
N ALA A 147 11.25 -3.37 2.51
CA ALA A 147 12.52 -3.06 1.86
C ALA A 147 13.12 -1.71 2.31
N PRO A 148 13.36 -1.50 3.63
CA PRO A 148 13.77 -0.21 4.17
C PRO A 148 15.09 0.32 3.59
N GLU A 149 16.05 -0.56 3.33
CA GLU A 149 17.34 -0.16 2.75
C GLU A 149 17.16 0.41 1.35
N ALA A 150 16.40 -0.28 0.48
CA ALA A 150 16.16 0.14 -0.90
C ALA A 150 15.35 1.45 -0.95
N VAL A 151 14.36 1.60 -0.07
CA VAL A 151 13.56 2.83 0.02
C VAL A 151 14.42 4.00 0.51
N ASN A 152 15.25 3.79 1.53
CA ASN A 152 16.13 4.84 2.06
C ASN A 152 17.19 5.25 1.02
N GLU A 153 17.79 4.31 0.30
CA GLU A 153 18.74 4.60 -0.77
C GLU A 153 18.09 5.45 -1.87
N ALA A 154 16.93 5.03 -2.35
CA ALA A 154 16.19 5.76 -3.38
C ALA A 154 15.76 7.15 -2.91
N LEU A 155 15.28 7.28 -1.67
CA LEU A 155 14.89 8.56 -1.08
C LEU A 155 16.08 9.51 -0.96
N LEU A 156 17.24 9.04 -0.50
CA LEU A 156 18.46 9.84 -0.39
C LEU A 156 18.94 10.30 -1.77
N ALA A 157 18.89 9.44 -2.79
CA ALA A 157 19.24 9.80 -4.16
C ALA A 157 18.30 10.88 -4.72
N PHE A 158 16.99 10.75 -4.47
CA PHE A 158 16.03 11.79 -4.84
C PHE A 158 16.29 13.13 -4.16
N LEU A 159 16.54 13.13 -2.85
CA LEU A 159 16.82 14.37 -2.09
C LEU A 159 18.10 15.06 -2.57
N GLN A 160 19.14 14.30 -2.94
CA GLN A 160 20.36 14.84 -3.54
C GLN A 160 20.07 15.49 -4.89
N GLN A 161 19.23 14.87 -5.73
CA GLN A 161 18.86 15.42 -7.03
C GLN A 161 18.07 16.73 -6.89
N VAL A 162 17.13 16.81 -5.94
CA VAL A 162 16.36 18.03 -5.66
C VAL A 162 17.26 19.15 -5.12
N HIS A 163 18.26 18.81 -4.30
CA HIS A 163 19.16 19.82 -3.71
C HIS A 163 20.07 20.47 -4.75
N HIS A 164 20.35 19.80 -5.86
CA HIS A 164 21.23 20.28 -6.93
C HIS A 164 20.48 20.90 -8.13
N SER A 165 19.14 20.89 -8.09
CA SER A 165 18.27 21.49 -9.11
C SER A 165 17.86 22.91 -8.75
#